data_833a03b56866bd0fe7a289e65cb1c672
#
_entry.id   833a03b56866bd0fe7a289e65cb1c672
#
_cell.length_a   1.000
_cell.length_b   1.000
_cell.length_c   1.000
_cell.angle_alpha   90.00
_cell.angle_beta   90.00
_cell.angle_gamma   90.00
#
_symmetry.space_group_name_H-M   'P 1'
#
loop_
_entity.id
_entity.type
_entity.pdbx_description
1 polymer ?
#
loop_
_entity_poly.entity_id
_entity_poly.type
_entity_poly.pdbx_seq_one_letter_code
_entity_poly.pdbx_strand_id
1 'polypeptide(L)'
;MSVTAEKKQEIIKDNARQATDTGSPEVQVAILTSRIVTLTEHFKLHHKDNHSRRGLLMMVNKRRSLLDYLKRKDVDRYNSLIQKLGLRK
;
A
#
# COMPACT_ATOMS: atom_id res chain seq x y z
N MET A 1 14.25 5.14 0.11
CA MET A 1 13.06 4.60 -0.56
C MET A 1 12.01 4.06 0.39
N SER A 2 12.24 4.08 1.65
CA SER A 2 11.20 3.74 2.61
C SER A 2 10.34 4.97 2.89
N VAL A 3 9.12 4.72 3.31
CA VAL A 3 8.21 5.79 3.74
C VAL A 3 8.77 6.42 5.01
N THR A 4 8.81 7.75 5.08
CA THR A 4 9.29 8.44 6.27
C THR A 4 8.33 8.17 7.44
N ALA A 5 8.83 8.31 8.66
CA ALA A 5 7.99 8.09 9.86
C ALA A 5 6.78 9.02 9.88
N GLU A 6 6.98 10.28 9.52
CA GLU A 6 5.89 11.26 9.47
C GLU A 6 4.84 10.90 8.43
N LYS A 7 5.27 10.51 7.23
CA LYS A 7 4.35 10.10 6.16
C LYS A 7 3.63 8.82 6.52
N LYS A 8 4.31 7.88 7.16
CA LYS A 8 3.70 6.65 7.63
C LYS A 8 2.60 6.94 8.66
N GLN A 9 2.84 7.87 9.57
CA GLN A 9 1.84 8.30 10.55
C GLN A 9 0.61 8.89 9.86
N GLU A 10 0.80 9.72 8.85
CA GLU A 10 -0.30 10.30 8.09
C GLU A 10 -1.12 9.21 7.40
N ILE A 11 -0.46 8.24 6.77
CA ILE A 11 -1.15 7.14 6.09
C ILE A 11 -1.96 6.30 7.09
N ILE A 12 -1.39 6.00 8.23
CA ILE A 12 -2.08 5.24 9.28
C ILE A 12 -3.31 6.02 9.75
N LYS A 13 -3.15 7.30 10.02
CA LYS A 13 -4.23 8.16 10.50
C LYS A 13 -5.37 8.24 9.49
N ASP A 14 -5.04 8.38 8.20
CA ASP A 14 -6.04 8.52 7.14
C ASP A 14 -6.81 7.24 6.87
N ASN A 15 -6.21 6.08 7.12
CA ASN A 15 -6.77 4.79 6.75
C ASN A 15 -7.17 3.92 7.94
N ALA A 16 -6.86 4.35 9.15
CA ALA A 16 -7.20 3.60 10.34
C ALA A 16 -8.72 3.55 10.55
N ARG A 17 -9.22 2.41 10.96
CA ARG A 17 -10.63 2.21 11.31
C ARG A 17 -10.94 2.84 12.65
N GLN A 18 -9.94 2.91 13.53
CA GLN A 18 -10.01 3.54 14.84
C GLN A 18 -8.70 4.31 15.03
N ALA A 19 -8.69 5.26 15.96
CA ALA A 19 -7.53 6.10 16.21
C ALA A 19 -6.24 5.30 16.52
N THR A 20 -6.39 4.10 17.07
CA THR A 20 -5.25 3.24 17.43
C THR A 20 -4.98 2.13 16.41
N ASP A 21 -5.72 2.10 15.32
CA ASP A 21 -5.58 1.04 14.32
C ASP A 21 -4.34 1.28 13.45
N THR A 22 -3.33 0.45 13.62
CA THR A 22 -2.09 0.51 12.84
C THR A 22 -1.85 -0.75 12.02
N GLY A 23 -2.68 -1.78 12.17
CA GLY A 23 -2.46 -3.07 11.55
C GLY A 23 -3.57 -3.60 10.67
N SER A 24 -4.62 -2.81 10.41
CA SER A 24 -5.72 -3.27 9.56
C SER A 24 -5.24 -3.47 8.12
N PRO A 25 -5.94 -4.31 7.32
CA PRO A 25 -5.62 -4.46 5.90
C PRO A 25 -5.63 -3.12 5.16
N GLU A 26 -6.54 -2.21 5.49
CA GLU A 26 -6.60 -0.89 4.85
C GLU A 26 -5.31 -0.10 5.08
N VAL A 27 -4.83 -0.06 6.31
CA VAL A 27 -3.59 0.64 6.64
C VAL A 27 -2.40 0.00 5.93
N GLN A 28 -2.31 -1.33 5.94
CA GLN A 28 -1.22 -2.04 5.30
C GLN A 28 -1.20 -1.79 3.79
N VAL A 29 -2.35 -1.82 3.13
CA VAL A 29 -2.45 -1.55 1.70
C VAL A 29 -2.05 -0.12 1.39
N ALA A 30 -2.45 0.85 2.21
CA ALA A 30 -2.10 2.25 2.00
C ALA A 30 -0.59 2.47 2.13
N ILE A 31 0.07 1.85 3.11
CA ILE A 31 1.51 1.93 3.29
C ILE A 31 2.23 1.31 2.10
N LEU A 32 1.79 0.11 1.67
CA LEU A 32 2.38 -0.57 0.51
C LEU A 32 2.22 0.26 -0.76
N THR A 33 1.07 0.88 -0.96
CA THR A 33 0.83 1.74 -2.12
C THR A 33 1.80 2.91 -2.16
N SER A 34 2.04 3.55 -1.01
CA SER A 34 3.01 4.64 -0.92
C SER A 34 4.42 4.17 -1.26
N ARG A 35 4.84 3.01 -0.75
CA ARG A 35 6.15 2.43 -1.05
C ARG A 35 6.29 2.07 -2.51
N ILE A 36 5.23 1.51 -3.12
CA ILE A 36 5.23 1.14 -4.53
C ILE A 36 5.40 2.37 -5.41
N VAL A 37 4.71 3.47 -5.10
CA VAL A 37 4.86 4.73 -5.84
C VAL A 37 6.31 5.23 -5.76
N THR A 38 6.89 5.22 -4.56
CA THR A 38 8.27 5.67 -4.35
C THR A 38 9.25 4.83 -5.16
N LEU A 39 9.11 3.50 -5.15
CA LEU A 39 9.98 2.61 -5.91
C LEU A 39 9.77 2.76 -7.40
N THR A 40 8.54 2.95 -7.85
CA THR A 40 8.25 3.16 -9.27
C THR A 40 8.96 4.42 -9.79
N GLU A 41 8.97 5.48 -9.00
CA GLU A 41 9.71 6.69 -9.35
C GLU A 41 11.21 6.45 -9.36
N HIS A 42 11.71 5.64 -8.41
CA HIS A 42 13.12 5.26 -8.39
C HIS A 42 13.53 4.57 -9.70
N PHE A 43 12.68 3.71 -10.25
CA PHE A 43 12.97 2.99 -11.50
C PHE A 43 13.04 3.90 -12.72
N LYS A 44 12.43 5.05 -12.69
CA LYS A 44 12.57 6.02 -13.78
C LYS A 44 14.01 6.51 -13.91
N LEU A 45 14.75 6.52 -12.80
CA LEU A 45 16.14 6.96 -12.75
C LEU A 45 17.13 5.79 -12.72
N HIS A 46 16.73 4.66 -12.15
CA HIS A 46 17.61 3.51 -11.90
C HIS A 46 16.96 2.20 -12.35
N HIS A 47 16.60 2.12 -13.64
CA HIS A 47 15.87 1.00 -14.20
C HIS A 47 16.62 -0.34 -14.19
N LYS A 48 17.94 -0.32 -13.91
CA LYS A 48 18.75 -1.55 -13.82
C LYS A 48 18.90 -2.07 -12.40
N ASP A 49 18.24 -1.50 -11.43
CA ASP A 49 18.31 -1.92 -10.04
C ASP A 49 17.43 -3.16 -9.81
N ASN A 50 18.03 -4.34 -9.93
CA ASN A 50 17.31 -5.60 -9.81
C ASN A 50 16.80 -5.87 -8.39
N HIS A 51 17.51 -5.39 -7.36
CA HIS A 51 17.05 -5.53 -5.97
C HIS A 51 15.76 -4.78 -5.72
N SER A 52 15.69 -3.53 -6.17
CA SER A 52 14.49 -2.73 -6.02
C SER A 52 13.34 -3.29 -6.85
N ARG A 53 13.62 -3.85 -8.02
CA ARG A 53 12.60 -4.49 -8.85
C ARG A 53 11.99 -5.69 -8.14
N ARG A 54 12.81 -6.53 -7.51
CA ARG A 54 12.33 -7.68 -6.76
C ARG A 54 11.49 -7.24 -5.56
N GLY A 55 11.94 -6.21 -4.84
CA GLY A 55 11.18 -5.64 -3.73
C GLY A 55 9.83 -5.08 -4.17
N LEU A 56 9.80 -4.41 -5.32
CA LEU A 56 8.56 -3.89 -5.89
C LEU A 56 7.55 -5.01 -6.17
N LEU A 57 8.02 -6.09 -6.81
CA LEU A 57 7.16 -7.23 -7.12
C LEU A 57 6.59 -7.87 -5.84
N MET A 58 7.41 -8.00 -4.80
CA MET A 58 6.97 -8.53 -3.52
C MET A 58 5.89 -7.65 -2.89
N MET A 59 6.06 -6.34 -2.94
CA MET A 59 5.08 -5.39 -2.40
C MET A 59 3.77 -5.40 -3.19
N VAL A 60 3.84 -5.47 -4.51
CA VAL A 60 2.65 -5.55 -5.38
C VAL A 60 1.87 -6.83 -5.07
N ASN A 61 2.56 -7.96 -4.95
CA ASN A 61 1.92 -9.24 -4.65
C ASN A 61 1.29 -9.23 -3.26
N LYS A 62 1.98 -8.67 -2.27
CA LYS A 62 1.44 -8.56 -0.91
C LYS A 62 0.20 -7.67 -0.87
N ARG A 63 0.23 -6.55 -1.59
CA ARG A 63 -0.92 -5.65 -1.68
C ARG A 63 -2.12 -6.38 -2.30
N ARG A 64 -1.89 -7.16 -3.37
CA ARG A 64 -2.94 -7.94 -4.00
C ARG A 64 -3.55 -8.94 -3.03
N SER A 65 -2.72 -9.65 -2.28
CA SER A 65 -3.20 -10.63 -1.29
C SER A 65 -4.05 -9.97 -0.21
N LEU A 66 -3.63 -8.81 0.28
CA LEU A 66 -4.38 -8.07 1.29
C LEU A 66 -5.72 -7.57 0.74
N LEU A 67 -5.73 -7.08 -0.51
CA LEU A 67 -6.95 -6.63 -1.16
C LEU A 67 -7.93 -7.79 -1.40
N ASP A 68 -7.43 -8.94 -1.83
CA ASP A 68 -8.26 -10.13 -2.01
C ASP A 68 -8.86 -10.59 -0.68
N TYR A 69 -8.07 -10.56 0.38
CA TYR A 69 -8.54 -10.89 1.72
C TYR A 69 -9.66 -9.93 2.14
N LEU A 70 -9.44 -8.63 1.98
CA LEU A 70 -10.42 -7.62 2.36
C LEU A 70 -11.73 -7.77 1.56
N LYS A 71 -11.61 -8.05 0.27
CA LYS A 71 -12.77 -8.25 -0.60
C LYS A 71 -13.63 -9.42 -0.13
N ARG A 72 -12.99 -10.49 0.35
CA ARG A 72 -13.72 -11.65 0.87
C ARG A 72 -14.36 -11.39 2.22
N LYS A 73 -13.74 -10.55 3.02
CA LYS A 73 -14.22 -10.25 4.38
C LYS A 73 -15.28 -9.17 4.40
N ASP A 74 -15.10 -8.10 3.62
CA ASP A 74 -16.01 -6.97 3.60
C ASP A 74 -15.85 -6.21 2.29
N VAL A 75 -16.73 -6.49 1.35
CA VAL A 75 -16.66 -5.91 0.01
C VAL A 75 -16.83 -4.38 0.03
N ASP A 76 -17.61 -3.85 0.97
CA ASP A 76 -17.82 -2.41 1.06
C ASP A 76 -16.52 -1.70 1.49
N ARG A 77 -15.80 -2.26 2.45
CA ARG A 77 -14.50 -1.74 2.85
C ARG A 77 -13.51 -1.81 1.69
N TYR A 78 -13.53 -2.91 0.93
CA TYR A 78 -12.68 -3.08 -0.23
C TYR A 78 -12.95 -2.00 -1.28
N ASN A 79 -14.22 -1.79 -1.62
CA ASN A 79 -14.59 -0.78 -2.62
C ASN A 79 -14.22 0.64 -2.16
N SER A 80 -14.46 0.95 -0.89
CA SER A 80 -14.09 2.26 -0.34
C SER A 80 -12.59 2.51 -0.42
N LEU A 81 -11.80 1.48 -0.09
CA LEU A 81 -10.34 1.60 -0.12
C LEU A 81 -9.83 1.78 -1.55
N ILE A 82 -10.36 1.01 -2.51
CA ILE A 82 -9.99 1.11 -3.92
C ILE A 82 -10.24 2.53 -4.43
N GLN A 83 -11.39 3.11 -4.12
CA GLN A 83 -11.72 4.47 -4.53
C GLN A 83 -10.80 5.50 -3.87
N LYS A 84 -10.56 5.34 -2.56
CA LYS A 84 -9.72 6.27 -1.81
C LYS A 84 -8.29 6.31 -2.33
N LEU A 85 -7.73 5.17 -2.70
CA LEU A 85 -6.35 5.06 -3.15
C LEU A 85 -6.21 5.14 -4.67
N GLY A 86 -7.31 5.20 -5.41
CA GLY A 86 -7.27 5.25 -6.86
C GLY A 86 -6.74 3.97 -7.50
N LEU A 87 -6.96 2.84 -6.88
CA LEU A 87 -6.48 1.55 -7.38
C LEU A 87 -7.49 0.91 -8.33
N ARG A 88 -6.98 0.02 -9.19
CA ARG A 88 -7.81 -0.74 -10.13
C ARG A 88 -8.09 -2.14 -9.59
N LYS A 89 -8.65 -2.29 -8.44
CA LYS A 89 -8.82 -3.56 -7.77
C LYS A 89 -7.59 -3.98 -6.96
#